data_9d3c9c0febc3291a01dff5269661d990
#
_entry.id   9d3c9c0febc3291a01dff5269661d990
#
_cell.length_a   1.000
_cell.length_b   1.000
_cell.length_c   1.000
_cell.angle_alpha   90.00
_cell.angle_beta   90.00
_cell.angle_gamma   90.00
#
_symmetry.space_group_name_H-M   'P 1'
#
loop_
_entity.id
_entity.type
_entity.pdbx_description
1 polymer ?
#
loop_
_entity_poly.entity_id
_entity_poly.type
_entity_poly.pdbx_seq_one_letter_code
_entity_poly.pdbx_strand_id
1 'polypeptide(L)' 'VCESGYHYTFTNSQDRPIQIKLKEEIPYDFRMLRESIPNESKIKNQLVWIISLEPKETKHIRFRLRVSKQG' A
#
# COMPACT_ATOMS: atom_id res chain seq x y z
N VAL A 1 20.93 4.95 -0.36
CA VAL A 1 19.79 4.59 0.51
C VAL A 1 18.81 5.75 0.52
N CYS A 2 17.57 5.48 0.17
CA CYS A 2 16.52 6.48 0.15
C CYS A 2 15.31 6.01 0.94
N GLU A 3 14.70 6.94 1.68
CA GLU A 3 13.41 6.68 2.32
C GLU A 3 12.32 7.37 1.54
N SER A 4 11.23 6.66 1.30
CA SER A 4 10.09 7.20 0.59
C SER A 4 8.82 6.93 1.37
N GLY A 5 7.98 7.94 1.48
CA GLY A 5 6.67 7.83 2.12
C GLY A 5 5.56 7.89 1.08
N TYR A 6 4.52 7.11 1.30
CA TYR A 6 3.38 7.02 0.40
C TYR A 6 2.09 7.17 1.19
N HIS A 7 1.12 7.82 0.57
CA HIS A 7 -0.19 8.00 1.16
C HIS A 7 -1.25 7.90 0.07
N TYR A 8 -2.17 6.97 0.23
CA TYR A 8 -3.28 6.77 -0.69
C TYR A 8 -4.59 6.93 0.05
N THR A 9 -5.58 7.51 -0.63
CA THR A 9 -6.93 7.70 -0.11
C THR A 9 -7.92 7.03 -1.05
N PHE A 10 -8.77 6.18 -0.51
CA PHE A 10 -9.79 5.47 -1.28
C PHE A 10 -11.17 5.76 -0.70
N THR A 11 -12.12 6.05 -1.58
CA THR A 11 -13.50 6.34 -1.18
C THR A 11 -14.44 5.45 -1.99
N ASN A 12 -15.37 4.80 -1.29
CA ASN A 12 -16.44 4.05 -1.94
C ASN A 12 -17.66 4.96 -2.08
N SER A 13 -17.95 5.38 -3.31
CA SER A 13 -19.12 6.24 -3.59
C SER A 13 -20.37 5.44 -3.88
N GLN A 14 -20.30 4.10 -3.86
CA GLN A 14 -21.44 3.24 -4.14
C GLN A 14 -22.23 2.92 -2.88
N ASP A 15 -23.43 2.35 -3.07
CA ASP A 15 -24.31 1.98 -1.96
C ASP A 15 -24.11 0.53 -1.51
N ARG A 16 -23.04 -0.11 -1.95
CA ARG A 16 -22.70 -1.48 -1.59
C ARG A 16 -21.21 -1.55 -1.24
N PRO A 17 -20.81 -2.53 -0.42
CA PRO A 17 -19.39 -2.72 -0.11
C PRO A 17 -18.58 -3.04 -1.36
N ILE A 18 -17.36 -2.53 -1.41
CA ILE A 18 -16.41 -2.85 -2.48
C ILE A 18 -15.09 -3.27 -1.88
N GLN A 19 -14.29 -3.95 -2.70
CA GLN A 19 -12.94 -4.34 -2.34
C GLN A 19 -11.97 -3.83 -3.40
N ILE A 20 -10.90 -3.19 -2.94
CA ILE A 20 -9.87 -2.63 -3.81
C ILE A 20 -8.57 -3.37 -3.57
N LYS A 21 -7.89 -3.74 -4.64
CA LYS A 21 -6.55 -4.31 -4.55
C LYS A 21 -5.53 -3.27 -4.99
N LEU A 22 -4.65 -2.88 -4.07
CA LEU A 22 -3.55 -1.97 -4.36
C LEU A 22 -2.27 -2.79 -4.48
N LYS A 23 -1.61 -2.68 -5.62
CA LYS A 23 -0.38 -3.40 -5.89
C LYS A 23 0.72 -2.41 -6.24
N GLU A 24 1.85 -2.53 -5.55
CA GLU A 24 3.03 -1.71 -5.80
C GLU A 24 4.23 -2.61 -6.09
N GLU A 25 4.95 -2.32 -7.14
CA GLU A 25 6.18 -3.03 -7.47
C GLU A 25 7.37 -2.12 -7.17
N ILE A 26 8.32 -2.66 -6.41
CA ILE A 26 9.52 -1.94 -6.02
C ILE A 26 10.70 -2.56 -6.76
N PRO A 27 11.33 -1.84 -7.68
CA PRO A 27 12.40 -2.42 -8.50
C PRO A 27 13.73 -2.62 -7.78
N TYR A 28 13.79 -2.22 -6.52
CA TYR A 28 15.01 -2.33 -5.71
C TYR A 28 14.71 -3.09 -4.43
N ASP A 29 15.77 -3.58 -3.76
CA ASP A 29 15.61 -4.13 -2.43
C ASP A 29 15.13 -3.02 -1.50
N PHE A 30 14.19 -3.37 -0.65
CA PHE A 30 13.61 -2.40 0.28
C PHE A 30 13.34 -3.02 1.63
N ARG A 31 13.19 -2.15 2.62
CA ARG A 31 12.78 -2.54 3.96
C ARG A 31 11.55 -1.73 4.33
N MET A 32 10.50 -2.41 4.80
CA MET A 32 9.31 -1.73 5.28
C MET A 32 9.61 -1.10 6.64
N LEU A 33 9.53 0.22 6.71
CA LEU A 33 9.75 0.95 7.96
C LEU A 33 8.46 1.13 8.75
N ARG A 34 7.37 1.40 8.04
CA ARG A 34 6.07 1.63 8.66
C ARG A 34 4.97 1.36 7.66
N GLU A 35 3.88 0.77 8.12
CA GLU A 35 2.68 0.59 7.32
C GLU A 35 1.45 0.67 8.23
N SER A 36 0.43 1.41 7.79
CA SER A 36 -0.79 1.55 8.58
C SER A 36 -1.67 0.30 8.50
N ILE A 37 -1.58 -0.42 7.38
CA ILE A 37 -2.27 -1.69 7.18
C ILE A 37 -1.22 -2.68 6.66
N PRO A 38 -1.10 -3.88 7.23
CA PRO A 38 -0.12 -4.86 6.74
C PRO A 38 -0.39 -5.26 5.30
N ASN A 39 0.67 -5.32 4.48
CA ASN A 39 0.53 -5.81 3.12
C ASN A 39 0.45 -7.32 3.11
N GLU A 40 -0.18 -7.88 2.07
CA GLU A 40 -0.43 -9.31 1.97
C GLU A 40 0.43 -9.99 0.89
N SER A 41 1.44 -9.27 0.38
CA SER A 41 2.30 -9.83 -0.65
C SER A 41 3.20 -10.92 -0.10
N LYS A 42 3.36 -11.98 -0.88
CA LYS A 42 4.32 -13.05 -0.60
C LYS A 42 5.43 -13.08 -1.63
N ILE A 43 5.47 -12.08 -2.49
CA ILE A 43 6.45 -11.97 -3.57
C ILE A 43 7.43 -10.87 -3.19
N LYS A 44 8.73 -11.16 -3.32
CA LYS A 44 9.77 -10.19 -3.07
C LYS A 44 9.64 -9.00 -4.03
N ASN A 45 9.93 -7.82 -3.55
CA ASN A 45 9.89 -6.57 -4.32
C ASN A 45 8.48 -6.20 -4.80
N GLN A 46 7.46 -6.70 -4.10
CA GLN A 46 6.08 -6.39 -4.41
C GLN A 46 5.31 -6.17 -3.12
N LEU A 47 4.44 -5.18 -3.11
CA LEU A 47 3.53 -4.91 -1.98
C LEU A 47 2.10 -5.01 -2.48
N VAL A 48 1.24 -5.66 -1.70
CA VAL A 48 -0.16 -5.82 -2.04
C VAL A 48 -1.01 -5.53 -0.81
N TRP A 49 -2.01 -4.66 -0.98
CA TRP A 49 -3.03 -4.42 0.03
C TRP A 49 -4.39 -4.71 -0.54
N ILE A 50 -5.21 -5.39 0.25
CA ILE A 50 -6.61 -5.62 -0.09
C ILE A 50 -7.43 -4.80 0.89
N ILE A 51 -8.18 -3.84 0.35
CA ILE A 51 -8.89 -2.83 1.13
C ILE A 51 -10.39 -3.02 0.94
N SER A 52 -11.10 -3.30 2.02
CA SER A 52 -12.55 -3.42 1.99
C SER A 52 -13.15 -2.10 2.45
N LEU A 53 -14.07 -1.56 1.66
CA LEU A 53 -14.74 -0.30 1.94
C LEU A 53 -16.24 -0.53 2.04
N GLU A 54 -16.83 -0.11 3.15
CA GLU A 54 -18.27 -0.06 3.31
C GLU A 54 -18.86 1.06 2.45
N PRO A 55 -20.19 1.07 2.20
CA PRO A 55 -20.79 2.16 1.44
C PRO A 55 -20.43 3.53 2.00
N LYS A 56 -20.01 4.43 1.13
CA LYS A 56 -19.62 5.81 1.47
C LYS A 56 -18.43 5.93 2.40
N GLU A 57 -17.69 4.84 2.61
CA GLU A 57 -16.51 4.86 3.50
C GLU A 57 -15.27 5.38 2.76
N THR A 58 -14.42 6.09 3.51
CA THR A 58 -13.11 6.52 3.05
C THR A 58 -12.04 5.90 3.95
N LYS A 59 -11.02 5.32 3.34
CA LYS A 59 -9.86 4.77 4.06
C LYS A 59 -8.57 5.35 3.52
N HIS A 60 -7.59 5.46 4.41
CA HIS A 60 -6.25 5.94 4.07
C HIS A 60 -5.24 4.83 4.28
N ILE A 61 -4.29 4.70 3.36
CA ILE A 61 -3.16 3.81 3.50
C ILE A 61 -1.90 4.64 3.49
N ARG A 62 -1.05 4.45 4.49
CA ARG A 62 0.25 5.09 4.58
C ARG A 62 1.31 4.05 4.80
N PHE A 63 2.40 4.15 4.08
CA PHE A 63 3.54 3.29 4.33
C PHE A 63 4.83 4.02 4.01
N ARG A 64 5.92 3.57 4.62
CA ARG A 64 7.23 4.17 4.43
C ARG A 64 8.25 3.07 4.19
N LEU A 65 9.08 3.26 3.19
CA LEU A 65 10.10 2.30 2.79
C LEU A 65 11.47 2.92 2.86
N ARG A 66 12.46 2.07 3.16
CA ARG A 66 13.86 2.39 2.90
C ARG A 66 14.30 1.53 1.72
N VAL A 67 14.73 2.16 0.67
CA VAL A 67 15.13 1.49 -0.57
C VAL A 67 16.64 1.52 -0.66
N SER A 68 17.23 0.34 -0.88
CA SER A 68 18.67 0.21 -1.13
C SER A 68 18.88 0.26 -2.63
N LYS A 69 19.28 1.43 -3.12
CA LYS A 69 19.53 1.64 -4.53
C LYS A 69 21.02 1.58 -4.78
N GLN A 70 21.44 0.65 -5.62
CA GLN A 70 22.82 0.60 -6.04
C GLN A 70 23.02 1.59 -7.18
N GLY A 71 23.80 2.59 -6.91
CA GLY A 71 24.12 3.63 -7.88
C GLY A 71 25.29 3.24 -8.74
#